data_89be2e554d89189bb2ccb86dc1efa36d
#
_entry.id   89be2e554d89189bb2ccb86dc1efa36d
#
_cell.length_a   1.000
_cell.length_b   1.000
_cell.length_c   1.000
_cell.angle_alpha   90.00
_cell.angle_beta   90.00
_cell.angle_gamma   90.00
#
_symmetry.space_group_name_H-M   'P 1'
#
loop_
_entity.id
_entity.type
_entity.pdbx_description
1 polymer ?
#
loop_
_entity_poly.entity_id
_entity_poly.type
_entity_poly.pdbx_seq_one_letter_code
_entity_poly.pdbx_strand_id
1 'polypeptide(L)'
;LCPFYQTFHSLYSDEKTLEWVKEGCTTASIGCIECKKSVIPKVLAALEPIQLRRKELEADPARIAEILNEGTKKASAVARETMIHVRAAMGLE
;
A
#
# COMPACT_ATOMS: atom_id res chain seq x y z
N LEU A 1 16.93 -18.57 0.45
CA LEU A 1 16.00 -18.18 -0.62
C LEU A 1 16.23 -16.72 -1.02
N CYS A 2 15.99 -16.42 -2.31
CA CYS A 2 16.27 -15.09 -2.85
C CYS A 2 15.33 -14.02 -2.30
N PRO A 3 15.69 -12.72 -2.36
CA PRO A 3 14.84 -11.62 -1.89
C PRO A 3 13.46 -11.58 -2.55
N PHE A 4 13.34 -12.02 -3.80
CA PHE A 4 12.05 -12.08 -4.50
C PHE A 4 11.06 -13.05 -3.80
N TYR A 5 11.53 -14.21 -3.37
CA TYR A 5 10.72 -15.13 -2.57
C TYR A 5 10.30 -14.51 -1.24
N GLN A 6 11.25 -13.91 -0.54
CA GLN A 6 11.00 -13.33 0.79
C GLN A 6 10.05 -12.14 0.78
N THR A 7 10.00 -11.38 -0.32
CA THR A 7 9.13 -10.20 -0.44
C THR A 7 7.83 -10.51 -1.19
N PHE A 8 7.92 -10.86 -2.46
CA PHE A 8 6.74 -11.00 -3.30
C PHE A 8 5.93 -12.26 -3.02
N HIS A 9 6.58 -13.40 -2.92
CA HIS A 9 5.86 -14.64 -2.65
C HIS A 9 5.25 -14.67 -1.24
N SER A 10 5.96 -14.16 -0.23
CA SER A 10 5.44 -14.11 1.14
C SER A 10 4.18 -13.24 1.27
N LEU A 11 4.03 -12.20 0.43
CA LEU A 11 2.89 -11.29 0.48
C LEU A 11 1.71 -11.72 -0.39
N TYR A 12 1.98 -12.35 -1.52
CA TYR A 12 0.97 -12.57 -2.56
C TYR A 12 0.68 -14.05 -2.85
N SER A 13 1.51 -14.99 -2.39
CA SER A 13 1.33 -16.41 -2.69
C SER A 13 0.64 -17.16 -1.56
N ASP A 14 -0.18 -18.13 -1.92
CA ASP A 14 -0.72 -19.11 -1.00
C ASP A 14 0.33 -20.14 -0.56
N GLU A 15 0.04 -20.88 0.48
CA GLU A 15 0.94 -21.85 1.10
C GLU A 15 1.45 -22.90 0.09
N LYS A 16 0.57 -23.39 -0.77
CA LYS A 16 0.94 -24.38 -1.81
C LYS A 16 1.95 -23.82 -2.81
N THR A 17 1.75 -22.58 -3.24
CA THR A 17 2.69 -21.88 -4.13
C THR A 17 4.02 -21.62 -3.44
N LEU A 18 4.00 -21.26 -2.15
CA LEU A 18 5.21 -21.06 -1.36
C LEU A 18 6.05 -22.33 -1.25
N GLU A 19 5.42 -23.46 -0.96
CA GLU A 19 6.09 -24.76 -0.89
C GLU A 19 6.66 -25.18 -2.25
N TRP A 20 5.86 -25.06 -3.31
CA TRP A 20 6.29 -25.39 -4.67
C TRP A 20 7.50 -24.53 -5.11
N VAL A 21 7.47 -23.21 -4.85
CA VAL A 21 8.59 -22.34 -5.19
C VAL A 21 9.82 -22.64 -4.35
N LYS A 22 9.62 -22.90 -3.05
CA LYS A 22 10.72 -23.24 -2.14
C LYS A 22 11.44 -24.51 -2.59
N GLU A 23 10.70 -25.56 -2.85
CA GLU A 23 11.24 -26.83 -3.33
C GLU A 23 11.88 -26.68 -4.71
N GLY A 24 11.16 -26.09 -5.66
CA GLY A 24 11.62 -25.92 -7.03
C GLY A 24 12.87 -25.05 -7.15
N CYS A 25 12.98 -23.99 -6.33
CA CYS A 25 14.14 -23.13 -6.32
C CYS A 25 15.37 -23.80 -5.69
N THR A 26 15.18 -24.56 -4.59
CA THR A 26 16.29 -25.22 -3.90
C THR A 26 16.83 -26.44 -4.65
N THR A 27 15.99 -27.12 -5.41
CA THR A 27 16.37 -28.25 -6.26
C THR A 27 16.75 -27.85 -7.68
N ALA A 28 16.66 -26.57 -8.03
CA ALA A 28 16.84 -26.04 -9.39
C ALA A 28 15.87 -26.67 -10.42
N SER A 29 14.72 -27.15 -9.99
CA SER A 29 13.71 -27.75 -10.86
C SER A 29 12.78 -26.72 -11.53
N ILE A 30 12.77 -25.47 -11.06
CA ILE A 30 12.07 -24.34 -11.70
C ILE A 30 13.01 -23.19 -12.00
N GLY A 31 12.75 -22.49 -13.11
CA GLY A 31 13.50 -21.29 -13.48
C GLY A 31 12.97 -20.02 -12.79
N CYS A 32 13.81 -19.00 -12.66
CA CYS A 32 13.40 -17.70 -12.10
C CYS A 32 12.25 -17.04 -12.85
N ILE A 33 12.14 -17.27 -14.16
CA ILE A 33 11.03 -16.73 -14.97
C ILE A 33 9.71 -17.42 -14.60
N GLU A 34 9.73 -18.73 -14.44
CA GLU A 34 8.56 -19.53 -14.06
C GLU A 34 8.08 -19.15 -12.66
N CYS A 35 9.01 -19.05 -11.71
CA CYS A 35 8.76 -18.56 -10.37
C CYS A 35 8.06 -17.17 -10.40
N LYS A 36 8.58 -16.23 -11.15
CA LYS A 36 7.99 -14.87 -11.26
C LYS A 36 6.62 -14.88 -11.93
N LYS A 37 6.42 -15.69 -12.97
CA LYS A 37 5.12 -15.82 -13.64
C LYS A 37 4.01 -16.31 -12.71
N SER A 38 4.32 -17.09 -11.70
CA SER A 38 3.33 -17.59 -10.74
C SER A 38 2.77 -16.50 -9.80
N VAL A 39 3.54 -15.45 -9.54
CA VAL A 39 3.13 -14.36 -8.63
C VAL A 39 2.54 -13.15 -9.35
N ILE A 40 2.90 -12.94 -10.63
CA ILE A 40 2.44 -11.78 -11.42
C ILE A 40 0.92 -11.59 -11.40
N PRO A 41 0.09 -12.61 -11.67
CA PRO A 41 -1.37 -12.44 -11.65
C PRO A 41 -1.91 -12.01 -10.30
N LYS A 42 -1.31 -12.51 -9.22
CA LYS A 42 -1.71 -12.19 -7.84
C LYS A 42 -1.38 -10.72 -7.49
N VAL A 43 -0.21 -10.24 -7.90
CA VAL A 43 0.18 -8.84 -7.76
C VAL A 43 -0.74 -7.93 -8.59
N LEU A 44 -1.01 -8.29 -9.83
CA LEU A 44 -1.91 -7.51 -10.69
C LEU A 44 -3.31 -7.41 -10.10
N ALA A 45 -3.86 -8.51 -9.60
CA ALA A 45 -5.17 -8.52 -8.95
C ALA A 45 -5.21 -7.63 -7.68
N ALA A 46 -4.12 -7.56 -6.92
CA ALA A 46 -4.03 -6.69 -5.76
C ALA A 46 -3.89 -5.21 -6.14
N LEU A 47 -3.26 -4.89 -7.25
CA LEU A 47 -3.05 -3.52 -7.72
C LEU A 47 -4.24 -2.95 -8.50
N GLU A 48 -5.03 -3.78 -9.17
CA GLU A 48 -6.13 -3.36 -10.02
C GLU A 48 -7.11 -2.40 -9.34
N PRO A 49 -7.65 -2.66 -8.13
CA PRO A 49 -8.57 -1.74 -7.46
C PRO A 49 -7.93 -0.39 -7.13
N ILE A 50 -6.64 -0.39 -6.80
CA ILE A 50 -5.88 0.83 -6.52
C ILE A 50 -5.71 1.66 -7.80
N GLN A 51 -5.37 1.01 -8.90
CA GLN A 51 -5.20 1.66 -10.21
C GLN A 51 -6.52 2.22 -10.74
N LEU A 52 -7.63 1.50 -10.58
CA LEU A 52 -8.95 1.98 -10.96
C LEU A 52 -9.32 3.24 -10.16
N ARG A 53 -9.15 3.21 -8.85
CA ARG A 53 -9.42 4.37 -7.99
C ARG A 53 -8.54 5.57 -8.32
N ARG A 54 -7.28 5.32 -8.63
CA ARG A 54 -6.35 6.36 -9.08
C ARG A 54 -6.84 7.03 -10.36
N LYS A 55 -7.23 6.25 -11.37
CA LYS A 55 -7.75 6.78 -12.65
C LYS A 55 -9.01 7.63 -12.46
N GLU A 56 -9.93 7.22 -11.58
CA GLU A 56 -11.11 8.00 -11.25
C GLU A 56 -10.74 9.38 -10.68
N LEU A 57 -9.79 9.42 -9.75
CA LEU A 57 -9.33 10.66 -9.12
C LEU A 57 -8.53 11.54 -10.11
N GLU A 58 -7.70 10.95 -10.95
CA GLU A 58 -6.95 11.68 -12.00
C GLU A 58 -7.86 12.33 -13.03
N ALA A 59 -9.04 11.75 -13.26
CA ALA A 59 -10.03 12.31 -14.18
C ALA A 59 -10.76 13.53 -13.60
N ASP A 60 -10.75 13.74 -12.28
CA ASP A 60 -11.41 14.85 -11.60
C ASP A 60 -10.49 15.56 -10.59
N PRO A 61 -9.60 16.44 -11.04
CA PRO A 61 -8.72 17.22 -10.16
C PRO A 61 -9.46 18.12 -9.16
N ALA A 62 -10.67 18.57 -9.51
CA ALA A 62 -11.50 19.40 -8.63
C ALA A 62 -11.92 18.60 -7.38
N ARG A 63 -12.26 17.36 -7.56
CA ARG A 63 -12.59 16.44 -6.46
C ARG A 63 -11.42 16.24 -5.50
N ILE A 64 -10.20 16.15 -6.04
CA ILE A 64 -8.99 16.05 -5.20
C ILE A 64 -8.80 17.32 -4.36
N ALA A 65 -8.95 18.49 -4.98
CA ALA A 65 -8.84 19.77 -4.28
C ALA A 65 -9.90 19.90 -3.17
N GLU A 66 -11.14 19.47 -3.43
CA GLU A 66 -12.21 19.46 -2.43
C GLU A 66 -11.86 18.57 -1.22
N ILE A 67 -11.41 17.31 -1.46
CA ILE A 67 -10.99 16.38 -0.40
C ILE A 67 -9.87 16.98 0.46
N LEU A 68 -8.87 17.60 -0.17
CA LEU A 68 -7.78 18.25 0.54
C LEU A 68 -8.25 19.44 1.38
N ASN A 69 -9.14 20.27 0.84
CA ASN A 69 -9.71 21.41 1.56
C ASN A 69 -10.55 20.99 2.76
N GLU A 70 -11.41 19.99 2.60
CA GLU A 70 -12.19 19.43 3.71
C GLU A 70 -11.29 18.80 4.78
N GLY A 71 -10.29 18.02 4.37
CA GLY A 71 -9.30 17.44 5.27
C GLY A 71 -8.53 18.50 6.06
N THR A 72 -8.10 19.57 5.38
CA THR A 72 -7.42 20.71 5.99
C THR A 72 -8.30 21.42 7.03
N LYS A 73 -9.58 21.65 6.73
CA LYS A 73 -10.52 22.24 7.70
C LYS A 73 -10.67 21.37 8.95
N LYS A 74 -10.85 20.06 8.79
CA LYS A 74 -10.97 19.12 9.92
C LYS A 74 -9.69 19.08 10.76
N ALA A 75 -8.53 18.92 10.12
CA ALA A 75 -7.24 18.89 10.82
C ALA A 75 -6.94 20.20 11.55
N SER A 76 -7.24 21.36 10.94
CA SER A 76 -7.06 22.67 11.54
C SER A 76 -7.96 22.88 12.76
N ALA A 77 -9.19 22.37 12.75
CA ALA A 77 -10.09 22.46 13.89
C ALA A 77 -9.52 21.73 15.11
N VAL A 78 -9.08 20.48 14.93
CA VAL A 78 -8.46 19.67 15.98
C VAL A 78 -7.16 20.31 16.48
N ALA A 79 -6.31 20.76 15.57
CA ALA A 79 -5.04 21.41 15.93
C ALA A 79 -5.25 22.70 16.73
N ARG A 80 -6.25 23.52 16.36
CA ARG A 80 -6.58 24.76 17.10
C ARG A 80 -7.03 24.46 18.53
N GLU A 81 -7.90 23.47 18.70
CA GLU A 81 -8.36 23.05 20.03
C GLU A 81 -7.18 22.59 20.89
N THR A 82 -6.33 21.72 20.34
CA THR A 82 -5.11 21.28 21.02
C THR A 82 -4.21 22.45 21.40
N MET A 83 -4.00 23.40 20.49
CA MET A 83 -3.13 24.56 20.74
C MET A 83 -3.70 25.54 21.79
N ILE A 84 -5.03 25.64 21.92
CA ILE A 84 -5.65 26.41 23.01
C ILE A 84 -5.23 25.82 24.37
N HIS A 85 -5.36 24.51 24.52
CA HIS A 85 -4.96 23.82 25.76
C HIS A 85 -3.46 23.92 26.02
N VAL A 86 -2.63 23.78 25.00
CA VAL A 86 -1.16 23.90 25.11
C VAL A 86 -0.79 25.33 25.57
N ARG A 87 -1.34 26.36 24.93
CA ARG A 87 -1.05 27.75 25.30
C ARG A 87 -1.51 28.08 26.71
N ALA A 88 -2.69 27.65 27.10
CA ALA A 88 -3.19 27.83 28.46
C ALA A 88 -2.27 27.15 29.49
N ALA A 89 -1.82 25.92 29.23
CA ALA A 89 -0.90 25.21 30.11
C ALA A 89 0.49 25.88 30.23
N MET A 90 0.90 26.61 29.18
CA MET A 90 2.17 27.36 29.15
C MET A 90 2.04 28.80 29.68
N GLY A 91 0.84 29.25 30.04
CA GLY A 91 0.58 30.65 30.44
C GLY A 91 0.68 31.64 29.28
N LEU A 92 0.50 31.18 28.04
CA LEU A 92 0.48 32.01 26.84
C LEU A 92 -0.97 32.17 26.37
N GLU A 93 -1.59 33.29 26.71
CA GLU A 93 -2.91 33.67 26.23
C GLU A 93 -2.88 34.43 24.91
#